data_4a4e362154d0dbd55408f21cc144fe3a
#
_entry.id   4a4e362154d0dbd55408f21cc144fe3a
#
_cell.length_a   1.000
_cell.length_b   1.000
_cell.length_c   1.000
_cell.angle_alpha   90.00
_cell.angle_beta   90.00
_cell.angle_gamma   90.00
#
_symmetry.space_group_name_H-M   'P 1'
#
loop_
_entity.id
_entity.type
_entity.pdbx_description
1 polymer ?
#
loop_
_entity_poly.entity_id
_entity_poly.type
_entity_poly.pdbx_seq_one_letter_code
_entity_poly.pdbx_strand_id
1 'polypeptide(L)'
;MPPLQIQGRRRKEHSRHRGEPAIERDDIQQIHPSIRPQPSSCAFCVLLVLVLAVRLSDREKNNNSIPSKETVAAYILEKGEQYAAEQLRGQDRNSVCRSWGDPDAMPSGIWADVWGLDADTTILVFYDAENDDKVERAALGQKGE
;
A
#
# COMPACT_ATOMS: atom_id res chain seq x y z
N MET A 1 -34.02 -32.19 -16.70
CA MET A 1 -32.58 -31.94 -16.92
C MET A 1 -32.20 -32.33 -18.33
N PRO A 2 -31.95 -31.38 -19.22
CA PRO A 2 -31.40 -31.66 -20.55
C PRO A 2 -29.91 -31.26 -20.59
N PRO A 3 -29.08 -31.95 -21.40
CA PRO A 3 -27.64 -31.79 -21.46
C PRO A 3 -27.23 -30.63 -22.37
N LEU A 4 -26.17 -29.92 -21.93
CA LEU A 4 -25.52 -28.85 -22.67
C LEU A 4 -24.73 -29.39 -23.87
N GLN A 5 -25.05 -28.90 -25.03
CA GLN A 5 -24.35 -29.16 -26.30
C GLN A 5 -23.11 -28.25 -26.40
N ILE A 6 -21.99 -28.88 -26.60
CA ILE A 6 -20.72 -28.28 -27.00
C ILE A 6 -20.76 -28.10 -28.52
N GLN A 7 -20.78 -26.87 -29.00
CA GLN A 7 -20.52 -26.60 -30.42
C GLN A 7 -19.12 -26.05 -30.62
N GLY A 8 -18.33 -26.86 -31.27
CA GLY A 8 -17.06 -26.46 -31.85
C GLY A 8 -17.26 -25.61 -33.12
N ARG A 9 -16.40 -24.63 -33.30
CA ARG A 9 -16.19 -23.94 -34.59
C ARG A 9 -14.70 -23.66 -34.77
N ARG A 10 -14.12 -24.52 -35.59
CA ARG A 10 -13.58 -24.39 -36.96
C ARG A 10 -12.53 -23.27 -37.13
N ARG A 11 -11.34 -23.79 -37.34
CA ARG A 11 -10.19 -23.26 -38.10
C ARG A 11 -10.61 -22.49 -39.35
N LYS A 12 -9.90 -21.40 -39.62
CA LYS A 12 -9.61 -20.91 -40.96
C LYS A 12 -8.11 -20.62 -41.10
N GLU A 13 -7.46 -21.54 -41.79
CA GLU A 13 -6.21 -21.32 -42.52
C GLU A 13 -6.51 -20.41 -43.73
N HIS A 14 -5.64 -19.45 -43.96
CA HIS A 14 -5.37 -18.83 -45.27
C HIS A 14 -3.91 -18.47 -45.27
N SER A 15 -3.10 -19.18 -45.86
CA SER A 15 -2.53 -19.47 -47.16
C SER A 15 -2.13 -18.22 -47.99
N ARG A 16 -0.79 -18.11 -48.15
CA ARG A 16 -0.03 -17.65 -49.31
C ARG A 16 -0.23 -16.21 -49.85
N HIS A 17 0.83 -15.43 -49.83
CA HIS A 17 1.39 -15.01 -51.09
C HIS A 17 2.86 -14.63 -50.96
N ARG A 18 3.58 -15.26 -51.79
CA ARG A 18 4.96 -15.12 -52.27
C ARG A 18 5.08 -13.86 -53.13
N GLY A 19 6.13 -13.10 -53.00
CA GLY A 19 6.48 -11.98 -53.86
C GLY A 19 7.82 -11.37 -53.47
N GLU A 20 8.91 -12.01 -53.88
CA GLU A 20 10.15 -11.29 -54.18
C GLU A 20 9.98 -10.63 -55.57
N PRO A 21 10.51 -9.42 -55.74
CA PRO A 21 11.72 -9.35 -56.52
C PRO A 21 12.70 -8.18 -56.17
N ALA A 22 13.91 -8.45 -56.56
CA ALA A 22 14.90 -7.57 -57.21
C ALA A 22 15.64 -6.49 -56.38
N ILE A 23 16.83 -6.83 -56.23
CA ILE A 23 18.08 -6.09 -56.05
C ILE A 23 18.12 -4.84 -56.93
N GLU A 24 18.30 -3.69 -56.33
CA GLU A 24 18.95 -2.57 -56.97
C GLU A 24 19.98 -1.97 -56.03
N ARG A 25 21.23 -2.13 -56.42
CA ARG A 25 22.41 -1.46 -55.88
C ARG A 25 22.37 -0.03 -56.43
N ASP A 26 22.53 0.93 -55.54
CA ASP A 26 23.55 2.00 -55.69
C ASP A 26 23.29 3.07 -54.62
N ASP A 27 24.38 3.53 -54.19
CA ASP A 27 24.77 4.77 -53.51
C ASP A 27 25.10 4.64 -52.02
N ILE A 28 26.41 4.38 -51.88
CA ILE A 28 27.23 4.67 -50.73
C ILE A 28 27.30 6.20 -50.55
N GLN A 29 26.41 6.77 -49.77
CA GLN A 29 26.69 8.07 -49.16
C GLN A 29 27.07 7.84 -47.71
N GLN A 30 28.35 8.04 -47.43
CA GLN A 30 28.93 8.16 -46.10
C GLN A 30 28.26 9.31 -45.35
N ILE A 31 27.26 8.98 -44.55
CA ILE A 31 26.76 9.90 -43.57
C ILE A 31 27.56 9.64 -42.29
N HIS A 32 28.52 10.50 -42.00
CA HIS A 32 29.14 10.60 -40.70
C HIS A 32 28.03 10.80 -39.65
N PRO A 33 27.80 9.87 -38.71
CA PRO A 33 26.98 10.18 -37.58
C PRO A 33 27.79 11.11 -36.67
N SER A 34 27.47 12.39 -36.72
CA SER A 34 27.82 13.31 -35.67
C SER A 34 27.19 12.82 -34.38
N ILE A 35 27.95 12.08 -33.60
CA ILE A 35 27.59 11.65 -32.25
C ILE A 35 27.54 12.91 -31.36
N ARG A 36 26.41 13.57 -31.34
CA ARG A 36 26.10 14.50 -30.24
C ARG A 36 25.94 13.65 -28.98
N PRO A 37 26.71 13.91 -27.91
CA PRO A 37 26.45 13.28 -26.65
C PRO A 37 25.08 13.76 -26.17
N GLN A 38 24.06 12.91 -26.27
CA GLN A 38 22.81 13.12 -25.57
C GLN A 38 23.12 13.04 -24.07
N PRO A 39 22.73 14.04 -23.26
CA PRO A 39 22.85 13.94 -21.82
C PRO A 39 22.02 12.73 -21.39
N SER A 40 22.73 11.75 -20.84
CA SER A 40 22.21 10.44 -20.49
C SER A 40 20.95 10.55 -19.63
N SER A 41 19.83 10.19 -20.21
CA SER A 41 18.54 9.98 -19.55
C SER A 41 18.63 9.01 -18.35
N CYS A 42 19.71 8.24 -18.26
CA CYS A 42 20.01 7.34 -17.15
C CYS A 42 20.21 8.04 -15.81
N ALA A 43 20.82 9.23 -15.77
CA ALA A 43 21.07 9.91 -14.50
C ALA A 43 19.75 10.32 -13.81
N PHE A 44 18.76 10.74 -14.59
CA PHE A 44 17.44 11.11 -14.06
C PHE A 44 16.68 9.88 -13.57
N CYS A 45 16.74 8.76 -14.28
CA CYS A 45 16.12 7.50 -13.86
C CYS A 45 16.76 6.95 -12.57
N VAL A 46 18.09 7.02 -12.45
CA VAL A 46 18.78 6.56 -11.23
C VAL A 46 18.41 7.43 -10.03
N LEU A 47 18.30 8.75 -10.22
CA LEU A 47 17.92 9.67 -9.17
C LEU A 47 16.45 9.45 -8.72
N LEU A 48 15.56 9.18 -9.66
CA LEU A 48 14.15 8.88 -9.40
C LEU A 48 14.00 7.55 -8.65
N VAL A 49 14.74 6.52 -9.03
CA VAL A 49 14.77 5.22 -8.34
C VAL A 49 15.34 5.36 -6.94
N LEU A 50 16.40 6.16 -6.75
CA LEU A 50 16.98 6.43 -5.43
C LEU A 50 15.99 7.18 -4.53
N VAL A 51 15.29 8.19 -5.03
CA VAL A 51 14.26 8.92 -4.27
C VAL A 51 13.09 8.01 -3.92
N LEU A 52 12.65 7.13 -4.83
CA LEU A 52 11.62 6.14 -4.53
C LEU A 52 12.09 5.13 -3.48
N ALA A 53 13.33 4.63 -3.59
CA ALA A 53 13.89 3.68 -2.64
C ALA A 53 14.02 4.29 -1.23
N VAL A 54 14.42 5.56 -1.11
CA VAL A 54 14.46 6.27 0.17
C VAL A 54 13.04 6.43 0.75
N ARG A 55 12.05 6.79 -0.08
CA ARG A 55 10.66 6.92 0.35
C ARG A 55 10.03 5.59 0.80
N LEU A 56 10.42 4.48 0.15
CA LEU A 56 9.97 3.14 0.54
C LEU A 56 10.68 2.66 1.81
N SER A 57 11.99 2.96 1.98
CA SER A 57 12.73 2.63 3.19
C SER A 57 12.26 3.40 4.42
N ASP A 58 11.82 4.66 4.25
CA ASP A 58 11.22 5.43 5.36
C ASP A 58 9.86 4.86 5.78
N ARG A 59 9.12 4.24 4.84
CA ARG A 59 7.87 3.52 5.17
C ARG A 59 8.11 2.22 5.94
N GLU A 60 9.17 1.48 5.63
CA GLU A 60 9.48 0.23 6.33
C GLU A 60 10.11 0.47 7.73
N LYS A 61 10.84 1.54 7.92
CA LYS A 61 11.42 1.88 9.23
C LYS A 61 10.40 2.35 10.26
N ASN A 62 9.25 2.91 9.81
CA ASN A 62 8.18 3.33 10.71
C ASN A 62 7.19 2.24 11.12
N ASN A 63 7.27 1.04 10.50
CA ASN A 63 6.26 -0.01 10.72
C ASN A 63 6.54 -0.94 11.92
N ASN A 64 7.62 -0.72 12.70
CA ASN A 64 7.94 -1.62 13.82
C ASN A 64 7.78 -1.02 15.22
N SER A 65 7.50 0.27 15.37
CA SER A 65 7.21 0.86 16.68
C SER A 65 5.80 1.44 16.70
N ILE A 66 4.95 0.88 17.53
CA ILE A 66 3.62 1.43 17.79
C ILE A 66 3.79 2.81 18.43
N PRO A 67 3.18 3.88 17.87
CA PRO A 67 3.20 5.20 18.49
C PRO A 67 2.61 5.14 19.91
N SER A 68 3.07 6.01 20.80
CA SER A 68 2.48 6.08 22.15
C SER A 68 1.00 6.50 22.08
N LYS A 69 0.22 6.15 23.09
CA LYS A 69 -1.20 6.48 23.15
C LYS A 69 -1.46 7.99 23.07
N GLU A 70 -0.60 8.79 23.69
CA GLU A 70 -0.65 10.27 23.61
C GLU A 70 -0.39 10.78 22.20
N THR A 71 0.55 10.16 21.48
CA THR A 71 0.83 10.49 20.07
C THR A 71 -0.35 10.16 19.17
N VAL A 72 -0.98 9.00 19.40
CA VAL A 72 -2.17 8.59 18.62
C VAL A 72 -3.35 9.53 18.93
N ALA A 73 -3.54 9.92 20.20
CA ALA A 73 -4.54 10.92 20.59
C ALA A 73 -4.31 12.28 19.89
N ALA A 74 -3.07 12.75 19.84
CA ALA A 74 -2.72 13.97 19.10
C ALA A 74 -3.04 13.82 17.59
N TYR A 75 -2.77 12.67 16.98
CA TYR A 75 -3.15 12.43 15.59
C TYR A 75 -4.66 12.47 15.37
N ILE A 76 -5.46 11.94 16.30
CA ILE A 76 -6.93 12.00 16.20
C ILE A 76 -7.39 13.45 16.21
N LEU A 77 -6.85 14.29 17.12
CA LEU A 77 -7.21 15.68 17.24
C LEU A 77 -6.78 16.54 16.04
N GLU A 78 -5.58 16.29 15.52
CA GLU A 78 -5.00 17.13 14.46
C GLU A 78 -5.40 16.67 13.06
N LYS A 79 -5.53 15.35 12.83
CA LYS A 79 -5.66 14.75 11.50
C LYS A 79 -6.86 13.83 11.36
N GLY A 80 -7.56 13.57 12.45
CA GLY A 80 -8.74 12.71 12.50
C GLY A 80 -8.46 11.23 12.76
N GLU A 81 -9.52 10.50 13.10
CA GLU A 81 -9.49 9.08 13.49
C GLU A 81 -8.91 8.18 12.40
N GLN A 82 -9.23 8.44 11.15
CA GLN A 82 -8.76 7.63 10.04
C GLN A 82 -7.24 7.66 9.90
N TYR A 83 -6.63 8.83 10.05
CA TYR A 83 -5.18 8.96 10.01
C TYR A 83 -4.52 8.20 11.17
N ALA A 84 -5.07 8.34 12.38
CA ALA A 84 -4.60 7.63 13.56
C ALA A 84 -4.69 6.11 13.38
N ALA A 85 -5.80 5.61 12.85
CA ALA A 85 -6.00 4.18 12.53
C ALA A 85 -4.96 3.68 11.51
N GLU A 86 -4.61 4.49 10.52
CA GLU A 86 -3.56 4.14 9.54
C GLU A 86 -2.17 3.99 10.18
N GLN A 87 -1.87 4.76 11.23
CA GLN A 87 -0.61 4.63 11.96
C GLN A 87 -0.53 3.34 12.79
N LEU A 88 -1.68 2.77 13.16
CA LEU A 88 -1.80 1.51 13.89
C LEU A 88 -2.11 0.32 12.96
N ARG A 89 -2.25 0.56 11.66
CA ARG A 89 -2.64 -0.48 10.70
C ARG A 89 -1.70 -1.68 10.72
N GLY A 90 -2.30 -2.88 10.78
CA GLY A 90 -1.57 -4.15 10.80
C GLY A 90 -1.05 -4.55 12.17
N GLN A 91 -1.20 -3.70 13.19
CA GLN A 91 -0.93 -4.08 14.57
C GLN A 91 -2.09 -4.91 15.11
N ASP A 92 -1.78 -5.96 15.86
CA ASP A 92 -2.76 -6.75 16.58
C ASP A 92 -2.94 -6.24 18.01
N ARG A 93 -4.04 -6.67 18.66
CA ARG A 93 -4.36 -6.32 20.03
C ARG A 93 -3.21 -6.58 21.01
N ASN A 94 -2.56 -7.74 20.89
CA ASN A 94 -1.45 -8.12 21.77
C ASN A 94 -0.26 -7.19 21.63
N SER A 95 0.00 -6.71 20.41
CA SER A 95 1.08 -5.76 20.12
C SER A 95 0.79 -4.39 20.72
N VAL A 96 -0.45 -3.92 20.63
CA VAL A 96 -0.89 -2.67 21.27
C VAL A 96 -0.78 -2.78 22.79
N CYS A 97 -1.30 -3.85 23.40
CA CYS A 97 -1.19 -4.07 24.86
C CYS A 97 0.27 -4.16 25.33
N ARG A 98 1.15 -4.80 24.57
CA ARG A 98 2.59 -4.81 24.91
C ARG A 98 3.23 -3.43 24.88
N SER A 99 2.78 -2.55 23.99
CA SER A 99 3.33 -1.20 23.85
C SER A 99 2.75 -0.21 24.87
N TRP A 100 1.43 -0.27 25.11
CA TRP A 100 0.71 0.73 25.93
C TRP A 100 0.39 0.25 27.35
N GLY A 101 0.64 -1.03 27.64
CA GLY A 101 0.20 -1.69 28.87
C GLY A 101 -1.20 -2.28 28.73
N ASP A 102 -1.67 -2.89 29.83
CA ASP A 102 -3.02 -3.45 29.88
C ASP A 102 -4.08 -2.35 29.74
N PRO A 103 -5.18 -2.61 29.03
CA PRO A 103 -6.27 -1.65 28.91
C PRO A 103 -6.99 -1.46 30.26
N ASP A 104 -7.44 -0.24 30.53
CA ASP A 104 -8.17 0.11 31.74
C ASP A 104 -9.59 -0.50 31.75
N ALA A 105 -10.18 -0.68 30.56
CA ALA A 105 -11.50 -1.26 30.40
C ALA A 105 -11.67 -1.93 29.01
N MET A 106 -12.63 -2.85 28.97
CA MET A 106 -13.16 -3.48 27.76
C MET A 106 -14.67 -3.28 27.73
N PRO A 107 -15.21 -2.42 26.87
CA PRO A 107 -16.65 -2.16 26.82
C PRO A 107 -17.42 -3.41 26.38
N SER A 108 -18.55 -3.68 27.03
CA SER A 108 -19.41 -4.82 26.69
C SER A 108 -20.09 -4.60 25.34
N GLY A 109 -20.08 -5.63 24.48
CA GLY A 109 -20.78 -5.63 23.19
C GLY A 109 -20.03 -5.00 22.02
N ILE A 110 -18.81 -4.50 22.25
CA ILE A 110 -17.91 -4.03 21.18
C ILE A 110 -16.52 -4.63 21.37
N TRP A 111 -15.84 -4.93 20.26
CA TRP A 111 -14.49 -5.47 20.31
C TRP A 111 -13.49 -4.32 20.32
N ALA A 112 -13.30 -3.75 21.50
CA ALA A 112 -12.43 -2.59 21.71
C ALA A 112 -11.78 -2.63 23.08
N ASP A 113 -10.62 -2.01 23.19
CA ASP A 113 -9.92 -1.72 24.44
C ASP A 113 -9.90 -0.21 24.69
N VAL A 114 -9.89 0.17 25.96
CA VAL A 114 -9.91 1.56 26.43
C VAL A 114 -8.70 1.82 27.31
N TRP A 115 -7.96 2.88 27.02
CA TRP A 115 -6.88 3.39 27.88
C TRP A 115 -7.16 4.84 28.27
N GLY A 116 -6.97 5.16 29.54
CA GLY A 116 -6.97 6.55 30.01
C GLY A 116 -5.77 7.33 29.49
N LEU A 117 -6.02 8.53 29.05
CA LEU A 117 -5.00 9.50 28.67
C LEU A 117 -4.81 10.52 29.81
N ASP A 118 -5.89 11.00 30.36
CA ASP A 118 -5.93 11.95 31.50
C ASP A 118 -7.14 11.68 32.39
N ALA A 119 -7.55 12.68 33.21
CA ALA A 119 -8.67 12.53 34.14
C ALA A 119 -10.01 12.30 33.43
N ASP A 120 -10.21 12.91 32.26
CA ASP A 120 -11.49 13.01 31.57
C ASP A 120 -11.47 12.34 30.18
N THR A 121 -10.28 12.11 29.62
CA THR A 121 -10.12 11.63 28.24
C THR A 121 -9.61 10.19 28.19
N THR A 122 -10.19 9.42 27.29
CA THR A 122 -9.76 8.04 27.00
C THR A 122 -9.49 7.87 25.52
N ILE A 123 -8.68 6.89 25.18
CA ILE A 123 -8.53 6.41 23.81
C ILE A 123 -9.14 5.02 23.70
N LEU A 124 -9.97 4.83 22.68
CA LEU A 124 -10.57 3.55 22.32
C LEU A 124 -9.90 3.02 21.06
N VAL A 125 -9.49 1.78 21.10
CA VAL A 125 -8.97 1.08 19.91
C VAL A 125 -9.90 -0.09 19.62
N PHE A 126 -10.46 -0.07 18.42
CA PHE A 126 -11.37 -1.09 17.91
C PHE A 126 -10.60 -2.09 17.08
N TYR A 127 -10.96 -3.35 17.19
CA TYR A 127 -10.30 -4.46 16.50
C TYR A 127 -11.28 -5.20 15.61
N ASP A 128 -10.77 -5.69 14.51
CA ASP A 128 -11.50 -6.59 13.62
C ASP A 128 -11.36 -8.04 14.10
N ALA A 129 -12.44 -8.58 14.67
CA ALA A 129 -12.47 -9.93 15.20
C ALA A 129 -12.32 -11.01 14.11
N GLU A 130 -12.61 -10.68 12.84
CA GLU A 130 -12.51 -11.61 11.72
C GLU A 130 -11.10 -11.61 11.10
N ASN A 131 -10.26 -10.62 11.44
CA ASN A 131 -8.95 -10.41 10.87
C ASN A 131 -7.84 -10.38 11.93
N ASP A 132 -7.71 -11.45 12.69
CA ASP A 132 -6.66 -11.66 13.70
C ASP A 132 -6.55 -10.53 14.73
N ASP A 133 -7.67 -9.96 15.15
CA ASP A 133 -7.74 -8.85 16.12
C ASP A 133 -6.88 -7.64 15.74
N LYS A 134 -6.78 -7.35 14.45
CA LYS A 134 -6.05 -6.18 13.97
C LYS A 134 -6.80 -4.89 14.20
N VAL A 135 -6.05 -3.83 14.45
CA VAL A 135 -6.61 -2.49 14.63
C VAL A 135 -7.39 -2.07 13.39
N GLU A 136 -8.68 -1.81 13.59
CA GLU A 136 -9.60 -1.27 12.59
C GLU A 136 -9.75 0.25 12.73
N ARG A 137 -9.93 0.76 13.96
CA ARG A 137 -10.19 2.17 14.23
C ARG A 137 -9.63 2.58 15.60
N ALA A 138 -9.29 3.86 15.73
CA ALA A 138 -8.98 4.49 17.00
C ALA A 138 -9.79 5.78 17.15
N ALA A 139 -10.36 6.01 18.35
CA ALA A 139 -11.19 7.17 18.65
C ALA A 139 -10.89 7.71 20.04
N LEU A 140 -11.24 8.98 20.28
CA LEU A 140 -11.25 9.54 21.62
C LEU A 140 -12.63 9.40 22.25
N GLY A 141 -12.66 9.12 23.55
CA GLY A 141 -13.87 9.08 24.37
C GLY A 141 -13.71 9.88 25.63
N GLN A 142 -14.81 10.08 26.33
CA GLN A 142 -14.84 10.67 27.67
C GLN A 142 -14.94 9.58 28.72
N LYS A 143 -14.26 9.79 29.85
CA LYS A 143 -14.32 8.86 30.96
C LYS A 143 -15.67 9.00 31.66
N GLY A 144 -16.49 7.96 31.60
CA GLY A 144 -17.79 7.93 32.30
C GLY A 144 -19.03 7.92 31.42
N GLU A 145 -18.86 7.80 30.07
CA GLU A 145 -19.97 7.45 29.18
C GLU A 145 -20.13 5.95 28.98
#